data_dcdb95c07d1f8f849ca7a66e1b03f57a
#
_entry.id   dcdb95c07d1f8f849ca7a66e1b03f57a
#
_cell.length_a   1.000
_cell.length_b   1.000
_cell.length_c   1.000
_cell.angle_alpha   90.00
_cell.angle_beta   90.00
_cell.angle_gamma   90.00
#
_symmetry.space_group_name_H-M   'P 1'
#
loop_
_entity.id
_entity.type
_entity.pdbx_description
1 polymer ?
#
loop_
_entity_poly.entity_id
_entity_poly.type
_entity_poly.pdbx_seq_one_letter_code
_entity_poly.pdbx_strand_id
1 'polypeptide(L)'
;MKFNLKHIITAATFIIGMSSCDYLNIVPDNTIELETMFETQEQAYGALSTCYEYMPNWGWLNNSMSLAGDEFIVRLDGGESGNPDRMPGEKLMKGWNSAQNPYLCYWNGGKNASALYVGIRYCNLFLENIDKVKDITDEDRKDWIAQVKILKAYYHFYLARLYGPICIVDKNLTPSASPSEVRLKRQPVDVCFQYVVDLIDEVLYDENGNEKTDLKDDRPNEFLGMVDRTIAKAIKAVVLLTQASPLFNGNAEYYSNFKNVDGELLFPMEKDNEKWKRALDATKVAIDAAHARNKKLYKYNADGGANIEFFDKDVWGKSEIEYCYNNRYSILDPWNDELIWGYSNVGSFDQGTFQHASQCRRPDNQSVSDYSWQWLCASYRMGELYYTKNGVPINEDQTFDYDNRLDIVTIPNDTYHLGYMQPNEKTIKLYLNREPRFYSWIAVDNCYWRNQQTKLEMHMKYDEFPGGRYSTKQDDFYWSGIAIKKLVHPESLNEHAVRMVRYPNPIIRLADLYLMYAEAYNEYYGPDAEAYRYLNEVRKRAGLPD
;
A
#
# COMPACT_ATOMS: atom_id res chain seq x y z
N MET A 1 -32.04 50.58 65.57
CA MET A 1 -31.02 50.33 64.53
C MET A 1 -31.73 49.77 63.26
N LYS A 2 -31.86 50.57 62.21
CA LYS A 2 -32.47 50.11 60.94
C LYS A 2 -31.33 49.57 60.09
N PHE A 3 -31.24 48.25 59.97
CA PHE A 3 -30.33 47.63 59.04
C PHE A 3 -30.83 47.83 57.62
N ASN A 4 -30.00 48.37 56.75
CA ASN A 4 -30.33 48.78 55.40
C ASN A 4 -30.39 47.53 54.49
N LEU A 5 -31.56 47.20 53.98
CA LEU A 5 -31.86 46.04 53.12
C LEU A 5 -30.91 45.94 51.93
N LYS A 6 -30.32 47.04 51.48
CA LYS A 6 -29.34 47.10 50.40
C LYS A 6 -28.03 46.36 50.70
N HIS A 7 -27.58 46.35 51.93
CA HIS A 7 -26.33 45.67 52.36
C HIS A 7 -26.50 44.16 52.49
N ILE A 8 -27.73 43.68 52.75
CA ILE A 8 -28.06 42.24 52.82
C ILE A 8 -28.11 41.66 51.40
N ILE A 9 -28.66 42.42 50.44
CA ILE A 9 -28.72 41.99 49.04
C ILE A 9 -27.30 41.94 48.41
N THR A 10 -26.44 42.91 48.74
CA THR A 10 -25.05 42.92 48.23
C THR A 10 -24.21 41.79 48.82
N ALA A 11 -24.39 41.44 50.11
CA ALA A 11 -23.71 40.31 50.73
C ALA A 11 -24.21 38.96 50.22
N ALA A 12 -25.54 38.82 49.94
CA ALA A 12 -26.08 37.60 49.35
C ALA A 12 -25.61 37.37 47.89
N THR A 13 -25.46 38.45 47.11
CA THR A 13 -24.94 38.35 45.73
C THR A 13 -23.45 37.98 45.69
N PHE A 14 -22.67 38.35 46.71
CA PHE A 14 -21.23 37.99 46.77
C PHE A 14 -21.01 36.54 47.26
N ILE A 15 -21.92 35.97 48.03
CA ILE A 15 -21.84 34.58 48.50
C ILE A 15 -22.27 33.60 47.40
N ILE A 16 -23.19 33.98 46.48
CA ILE A 16 -23.62 33.17 45.34
C ILE A 16 -22.55 33.14 44.22
N GLY A 17 -21.65 34.15 44.18
CA GLY A 17 -20.56 34.22 43.22
C GLY A 17 -19.34 33.33 43.53
N MET A 18 -19.25 32.73 44.74
CA MET A 18 -18.10 31.90 45.13
C MET A 18 -18.35 30.39 45.02
N SER A 19 -19.52 29.93 44.62
CA SER A 19 -19.81 28.51 44.40
C SER A 19 -19.71 28.10 42.91
N SER A 20 -19.14 28.94 42.04
CA SER A 20 -19.05 28.71 40.59
C SER A 20 -17.73 28.11 40.13
N CYS A 21 -16.88 27.61 41.02
CA CYS A 21 -15.58 27.04 40.61
C CYS A 21 -15.58 25.54 40.33
N ASP A 22 -16.68 24.83 40.66
CA ASP A 22 -16.73 23.38 40.39
C ASP A 22 -17.32 23.03 39.00
N TYR A 23 -17.92 23.99 38.29
CA TYR A 23 -18.50 23.72 36.96
C TYR A 23 -17.46 23.60 35.84
N LEU A 24 -16.22 24.02 36.06
CA LEU A 24 -15.14 23.90 35.08
C LEU A 24 -14.33 22.60 35.22
N ASN A 25 -14.60 21.79 36.22
CA ASN A 25 -14.00 20.48 36.44
C ASN A 25 -14.86 19.31 35.99
N ILE A 26 -15.92 19.54 35.22
CA ILE A 26 -16.62 18.46 34.53
C ILE A 26 -15.77 18.08 33.34
N VAL A 27 -14.81 17.19 33.54
CA VAL A 27 -14.25 16.36 32.46
C VAL A 27 -15.42 15.58 31.86
N PRO A 28 -15.67 15.66 30.55
CA PRO A 28 -16.71 14.85 29.94
C PRO A 28 -16.49 13.38 30.34
N ASP A 29 -17.48 12.71 30.88
CA ASP A 29 -17.46 11.29 31.29
C ASP A 29 -16.99 10.31 30.20
N ASN A 30 -16.74 10.78 29.00
CA ASN A 30 -16.27 10.01 27.83
C ASN A 30 -14.80 10.28 27.45
N THR A 31 -14.04 11.06 28.21
CA THR A 31 -12.59 11.13 28.00
C THR A 31 -11.95 9.94 28.71
N ILE A 32 -11.55 8.93 27.92
CA ILE A 32 -10.75 7.81 28.43
C ILE A 32 -9.45 8.42 28.94
N GLU A 33 -9.27 8.45 30.26
CA GLU A 33 -8.01 8.89 30.87
C GLU A 33 -6.92 7.85 30.55
N LEU A 34 -5.68 8.30 30.36
CA LEU A 34 -4.55 7.42 30.05
C LEU A 34 -4.42 6.27 31.08
N GLU A 35 -4.79 6.54 32.33
CA GLU A 35 -4.74 5.56 33.42
C GLU A 35 -5.72 4.42 33.19
N THR A 36 -6.92 4.70 32.66
CA THR A 36 -7.95 3.67 32.41
C THR A 36 -7.66 2.84 31.17
N MET A 37 -6.86 3.33 30.22
CA MET A 37 -6.52 2.58 28.99
C MET A 37 -5.71 1.29 29.26
N PHE A 38 -5.11 1.13 30.44
CA PHE A 38 -4.24 0.01 30.80
C PHE A 38 -4.65 -0.67 32.11
N GLU A 39 -5.94 -0.59 32.48
CA GLU A 39 -6.46 -1.28 33.66
C GLU A 39 -6.76 -2.75 33.40
N THR A 40 -7.27 -3.06 32.20
CA THR A 40 -7.67 -4.41 31.81
C THR A 40 -7.07 -4.82 30.45
N GLN A 41 -7.02 -6.13 30.19
CA GLN A 41 -6.59 -6.70 28.92
C GLN A 41 -7.41 -6.15 27.74
N GLU A 42 -8.73 -6.01 27.89
CA GLU A 42 -9.62 -5.49 26.83
C GLU A 42 -9.26 -4.04 26.46
N GLN A 43 -9.03 -3.19 27.46
CA GLN A 43 -8.62 -1.80 27.24
C GLN A 43 -7.24 -1.71 26.61
N ALA A 44 -6.29 -2.51 27.06
CA ALA A 44 -4.96 -2.60 26.45
C ALA A 44 -5.01 -3.13 25.02
N TYR A 45 -5.93 -4.04 24.68
CA TYR A 45 -6.17 -4.47 23.30
C TYR A 45 -6.68 -3.31 22.43
N GLY A 46 -7.56 -2.46 22.96
CA GLY A 46 -7.97 -1.21 22.31
C GLY A 46 -6.79 -0.27 22.03
N ALA A 47 -5.85 -0.15 22.99
CA ALA A 47 -4.63 0.61 22.81
C ALA A 47 -3.68 -0.01 21.75
N LEU A 48 -3.56 -1.34 21.70
CA LEU A 48 -2.85 -2.07 20.64
C LEU A 48 -3.47 -1.78 19.27
N SER A 49 -4.81 -1.86 19.17
CA SER A 49 -5.54 -1.56 17.94
C SER A 49 -5.31 -0.13 17.47
N THR A 50 -5.23 0.83 18.39
CA THR A 50 -4.87 2.23 18.10
C THR A 50 -3.46 2.33 17.50
N CYS A 51 -2.51 1.52 17.93
CA CYS A 51 -1.18 1.48 17.32
C CYS A 51 -1.23 1.06 15.84
N TYR A 52 -2.15 0.17 15.45
CA TYR A 52 -2.34 -0.26 14.05
C TYR A 52 -3.09 0.76 13.19
N GLU A 53 -3.90 1.65 13.77
CA GLU A 53 -4.72 2.61 13.03
C GLU A 53 -3.90 3.58 12.16
N TYR A 54 -2.65 3.84 12.55
CA TYR A 54 -1.76 4.74 11.82
C TYR A 54 -1.03 4.08 10.65
N MET A 55 -1.27 2.80 10.35
CA MET A 55 -0.65 2.14 9.21
C MET A 55 -1.08 2.82 7.90
N PRO A 56 -0.13 3.18 7.02
CA PRO A 56 -0.45 3.75 5.72
C PRO A 56 -1.27 2.78 4.87
N ASN A 57 -2.40 3.25 4.35
CA ASN A 57 -3.30 2.48 3.48
C ASN A 57 -3.22 2.99 2.04
N TRP A 58 -2.54 2.26 1.17
CA TRP A 58 -2.43 2.62 -0.24
C TRP A 58 -3.71 2.32 -1.05
N GLY A 59 -4.59 1.49 -0.54
CA GLY A 59 -5.85 1.10 -1.21
C GLY A 59 -6.93 2.18 -1.18
N TRP A 60 -6.75 3.22 -0.40
CA TRP A 60 -7.66 4.36 -0.38
C TRP A 60 -7.19 5.46 -1.31
N LEU A 61 -7.98 5.78 -2.32
CA LEU A 61 -7.63 6.72 -3.39
C LEU A 61 -7.18 8.09 -2.86
N ASN A 62 -7.82 8.58 -1.80
CA ASN A 62 -7.50 9.87 -1.18
C ASN A 62 -6.24 9.85 -0.31
N ASN A 63 -5.67 8.68 -0.03
CA ASN A 63 -4.47 8.51 0.79
C ASN A 63 -3.37 7.72 0.04
N SER A 64 -3.53 7.54 -1.26
CA SER A 64 -2.63 6.69 -2.02
C SER A 64 -1.49 7.47 -2.65
N MET A 65 -0.25 7.08 -2.32
CA MET A 65 0.94 7.48 -3.06
C MET A 65 0.99 6.88 -4.47
N SER A 66 0.17 5.87 -4.77
CA SER A 66 0.12 5.21 -6.09
C SER A 66 -0.20 6.19 -7.22
N LEU A 67 -0.90 7.29 -6.93
CA LEU A 67 -1.22 8.34 -7.91
C LEU A 67 -0.10 9.38 -8.08
N ALA A 68 1.02 9.26 -7.36
CA ALA A 68 2.14 10.19 -7.45
C ALA A 68 3.16 9.81 -8.54
N GLY A 69 3.01 8.63 -9.14
CA GLY A 69 3.83 8.14 -10.26
C GLY A 69 3.17 8.37 -11.62
N ASP A 70 3.84 7.92 -12.66
CA ASP A 70 3.39 7.99 -14.05
C ASP A 70 2.62 6.74 -14.52
N GLU A 71 2.33 5.81 -13.62
CA GLU A 71 1.56 4.60 -13.90
C GLU A 71 0.08 4.90 -14.14
N PHE A 72 -0.46 5.84 -13.37
CA PHE A 72 -1.87 6.18 -13.41
C PHE A 72 -2.10 7.55 -14.02
N ILE A 73 -3.17 7.66 -14.78
CA ILE A 73 -3.77 8.92 -15.19
C ILE A 73 -5.14 9.02 -14.54
N VAL A 74 -5.35 10.10 -13.81
CA VAL A 74 -6.64 10.43 -13.22
C VAL A 74 -7.28 11.53 -14.07
N ARG A 75 -8.57 11.52 -14.20
CA ARG A 75 -9.31 12.58 -14.84
C ARG A 75 -8.95 13.96 -14.25
N LEU A 76 -8.42 14.85 -15.07
CA LEU A 76 -7.84 16.13 -14.66
C LEU A 76 -8.87 17.16 -14.17
N ASP A 77 -10.09 17.07 -14.63
CA ASP A 77 -11.18 18.01 -14.34
C ASP A 77 -12.29 17.42 -13.45
N GLY A 78 -12.28 16.13 -13.25
CA GLY A 78 -13.44 15.38 -12.78
C GLY A 78 -13.53 15.13 -11.30
N GLY A 79 -12.66 15.61 -10.56
CA GLY A 79 -12.73 15.48 -9.13
C GLY A 79 -12.86 16.80 -8.40
N GLU A 80 -12.85 17.86 -9.12
CA GLU A 80 -13.00 19.20 -8.55
C GLU A 80 -14.46 19.53 -8.20
N SER A 81 -15.12 18.61 -7.52
CA SER A 81 -16.29 18.98 -6.71
C SER A 81 -15.87 19.90 -5.55
N GLY A 82 -15.02 20.89 -5.82
CA GLY A 82 -14.63 21.93 -4.87
C GLY A 82 -13.69 21.52 -3.74
N ASN A 83 -13.21 20.28 -3.66
CA ASN A 83 -12.22 19.88 -2.66
C ASN A 83 -10.83 19.72 -3.27
N PRO A 84 -9.92 20.71 -3.10
CA PRO A 84 -8.56 20.67 -3.63
C PRO A 84 -7.69 19.56 -3.00
N ASP A 85 -8.14 18.94 -1.92
CA ASP A 85 -7.40 17.91 -1.19
C ASP A 85 -7.75 16.49 -1.67
N ARG A 86 -8.68 16.34 -2.62
CA ARG A 86 -8.94 15.06 -3.26
C ARG A 86 -7.74 14.63 -4.10
N MET A 87 -7.42 13.34 -4.04
CA MET A 87 -6.33 12.72 -4.80
C MET A 87 -4.97 13.43 -4.62
N PRO A 88 -4.47 13.54 -3.39
CA PRO A 88 -3.24 14.27 -3.11
C PRO A 88 -2.02 13.69 -3.84
N GLY A 89 -1.99 12.39 -4.16
CA GLY A 89 -0.94 11.78 -4.98
C GLY A 89 -0.84 12.40 -6.38
N GLU A 90 -1.96 12.72 -7.01
CA GLU A 90 -1.98 13.42 -8.29
C GLU A 90 -1.38 14.84 -8.18
N LYS A 91 -1.63 15.53 -7.05
CA LYS A 91 -1.05 16.86 -6.80
C LYS A 91 0.47 16.78 -6.64
N LEU A 92 0.97 15.72 -6.02
CA LEU A 92 2.42 15.42 -5.98
C LEU A 92 2.99 15.26 -7.39
N MET A 93 2.36 14.45 -8.23
CA MET A 93 2.77 14.23 -9.62
C MET A 93 2.78 15.55 -10.43
N LYS A 94 1.84 16.45 -10.18
CA LYS A 94 1.78 17.78 -10.81
C LYS A 94 2.80 18.79 -10.28
N GLY A 95 3.63 18.43 -9.29
CA GLY A 95 4.62 19.30 -8.68
C GLY A 95 4.05 20.39 -7.78
N TRP A 96 2.82 20.23 -7.28
CA TRP A 96 2.17 21.22 -6.40
C TRP A 96 2.60 21.09 -4.95
N ASN A 97 3.43 20.09 -4.62
CA ASN A 97 3.93 19.88 -3.26
C ASN A 97 4.95 20.94 -2.88
N SER A 98 4.82 21.49 -1.68
CA SER A 98 5.81 22.43 -1.12
C SER A 98 5.90 22.29 0.40
N ALA A 99 6.95 22.83 1.00
CA ALA A 99 7.10 22.85 2.46
C ALA A 99 5.98 23.63 3.17
N GLN A 100 5.39 24.63 2.50
CA GLN A 100 4.30 25.45 3.02
C GLN A 100 2.93 24.80 2.80
N ASN A 101 2.79 23.94 1.79
CA ASN A 101 1.54 23.25 1.46
C ASN A 101 1.85 21.79 1.06
N PRO A 102 2.23 20.95 2.04
CA PRO A 102 2.55 19.55 1.76
C PRO A 102 1.29 18.73 1.49
N TYR A 103 1.33 17.90 0.45
CA TYR A 103 0.33 16.89 0.15
C TYR A 103 0.79 15.53 0.69
N LEU A 104 -0.15 14.70 1.17
CA LEU A 104 0.14 13.41 1.82
C LEU A 104 1.24 13.55 2.88
N CYS A 105 1.05 14.49 3.82
CA CYS A 105 2.03 14.74 4.84
C CYS A 105 1.99 13.67 5.95
N TYR A 106 2.70 12.57 5.75
CA TYR A 106 2.82 11.49 6.73
C TYR A 106 3.55 11.91 8.02
N TRP A 107 4.17 13.09 8.03
CA TRP A 107 4.79 13.64 9.21
C TRP A 107 3.77 14.01 10.29
N ASN A 108 2.74 14.73 9.92
CA ASN A 108 1.73 15.27 10.85
C ASN A 108 0.28 14.90 10.52
N GLY A 109 0.03 14.12 9.46
CA GLY A 109 -1.30 13.72 9.03
C GLY A 109 -2.02 14.72 8.13
N GLY A 110 -1.32 15.73 7.61
CA GLY A 110 -1.93 16.70 6.71
C GLY A 110 -2.32 16.11 5.36
N LYS A 111 -3.42 16.61 4.78
CA LYS A 111 -3.91 16.21 3.46
C LYS A 111 -4.15 14.70 3.33
N ASN A 112 -4.92 14.15 4.25
CA ASN A 112 -5.39 12.76 4.29
C ASN A 112 -4.31 11.68 4.54
N ALA A 113 -3.07 12.05 4.87
CA ALA A 113 -2.06 11.07 5.25
C ALA A 113 -2.23 10.59 6.70
N SER A 114 -1.71 9.41 7.01
CA SER A 114 -1.57 8.93 8.39
C SER A 114 -0.51 9.77 9.12
N ALA A 115 -0.82 10.25 10.33
CA ALA A 115 0.11 11.01 11.16
C ALA A 115 1.11 10.08 11.86
N LEU A 116 2.22 9.71 11.21
CA LEU A 116 3.10 8.65 11.71
C LEU A 116 3.81 8.99 13.02
N TYR A 117 4.16 10.26 13.27
CA TYR A 117 4.69 10.65 14.59
C TYR A 117 3.65 10.55 15.71
N VAL A 118 2.37 10.71 15.39
CA VAL A 118 1.30 10.43 16.36
C VAL A 118 1.21 8.91 16.59
N GLY A 119 1.30 8.10 15.53
CA GLY A 119 1.38 6.64 15.66
C GLY A 119 2.56 6.18 16.52
N ILE A 120 3.75 6.74 16.31
CA ILE A 120 4.94 6.48 17.14
C ILE A 120 4.68 6.86 18.61
N ARG A 121 4.02 7.98 18.86
CA ARG A 121 3.63 8.37 20.21
C ARG A 121 2.72 7.34 20.89
N TYR A 122 1.72 6.81 20.17
CA TYR A 122 0.84 5.76 20.71
C TYR A 122 1.60 4.46 20.95
N CYS A 123 2.54 4.09 20.06
CA CYS A 123 3.43 2.95 20.32
C CYS A 123 4.25 3.14 21.60
N ASN A 124 4.82 4.32 21.81
CA ASN A 124 5.57 4.62 23.04
C ASN A 124 4.65 4.60 24.26
N LEU A 125 3.44 5.20 24.18
CA LEU A 125 2.46 5.13 25.27
C LEU A 125 2.10 3.69 25.65
N PHE A 126 1.92 2.84 24.66
CA PHE A 126 1.64 1.43 24.88
C PHE A 126 2.80 0.74 25.61
N LEU A 127 4.02 0.89 25.11
CA LEU A 127 5.23 0.28 25.68
C LEU A 127 5.53 0.77 27.11
N GLU A 128 5.22 2.03 27.42
CA GLU A 128 5.42 2.63 28.74
C GLU A 128 4.38 2.17 29.79
N ASN A 129 3.23 1.63 29.35
CA ASN A 129 2.11 1.35 30.26
C ASN A 129 1.62 -0.09 30.29
N ILE A 130 1.98 -0.94 29.33
CA ILE A 130 1.45 -2.33 29.23
C ILE A 130 1.71 -3.17 30.49
N ASP A 131 2.79 -2.90 31.23
CA ASP A 131 3.11 -3.60 32.46
C ASP A 131 2.15 -3.31 33.62
N LYS A 132 1.30 -2.27 33.51
CA LYS A 132 0.26 -1.96 34.49
C LYS A 132 -0.94 -2.91 34.40
N VAL A 133 -1.17 -3.54 33.26
CA VAL A 133 -2.28 -4.46 33.01
C VAL A 133 -2.08 -5.75 33.81
N LYS A 134 -3.05 -6.09 34.67
CA LYS A 134 -2.89 -7.20 35.62
C LYS A 134 -3.52 -8.52 35.15
N ASP A 135 -4.51 -8.46 34.31
CA ASP A 135 -5.31 -9.60 33.81
C ASP A 135 -4.87 -10.14 32.45
N ILE A 136 -3.77 -9.63 31.88
CA ILE A 136 -3.14 -10.14 30.65
C ILE A 136 -2.16 -11.27 30.97
N THR A 137 -2.12 -12.29 30.11
CA THR A 137 -1.13 -13.37 30.21
C THR A 137 0.28 -12.86 29.88
N ASP A 138 1.31 -13.50 30.43
CA ASP A 138 2.70 -13.15 30.09
C ASP A 138 3.01 -13.38 28.61
N GLU A 139 2.40 -14.40 27.99
CA GLU A 139 2.53 -14.69 26.55
C GLU A 139 1.94 -13.55 25.71
N ASP A 140 0.70 -13.15 25.98
CA ASP A 140 0.05 -12.08 25.21
C ASP A 140 0.73 -10.72 25.44
N ARG A 141 1.19 -10.46 26.67
CA ARG A 141 1.96 -9.25 26.98
C ARG A 141 3.22 -9.16 26.11
N LYS A 142 4.01 -10.22 26.06
CA LYS A 142 5.23 -10.30 25.25
C LYS A 142 4.93 -10.14 23.76
N ASP A 143 3.92 -10.84 23.26
CA ASP A 143 3.49 -10.77 21.87
C ASP A 143 3.03 -9.35 21.49
N TRP A 144 2.24 -8.68 22.35
CA TRP A 144 1.78 -7.34 22.07
C TRP A 144 2.89 -6.30 22.12
N ILE A 145 3.83 -6.42 23.08
CA ILE A 145 5.05 -5.60 23.12
C ILE A 145 5.85 -5.77 21.83
N ALA A 146 6.05 -7.00 21.39
CA ALA A 146 6.77 -7.29 20.16
C ALA A 146 6.09 -6.70 18.93
N GLN A 147 4.77 -6.84 18.79
CA GLN A 147 3.99 -6.22 17.70
C GLN A 147 4.16 -4.70 17.68
N VAL A 148 4.02 -4.04 18.83
CA VAL A 148 4.11 -2.57 18.91
C VAL A 148 5.52 -2.08 18.59
N LYS A 149 6.58 -2.81 18.97
CA LYS A 149 7.96 -2.49 18.57
C LYS A 149 8.15 -2.58 17.06
N ILE A 150 7.58 -3.60 16.40
CA ILE A 150 7.64 -3.74 14.93
C ILE A 150 6.85 -2.60 14.25
N LEU A 151 5.67 -2.24 14.75
CA LEU A 151 4.90 -1.10 14.20
C LEU A 151 5.67 0.22 14.37
N LYS A 152 6.29 0.46 15.53
CA LYS A 152 7.14 1.63 15.79
C LYS A 152 8.32 1.67 14.81
N ALA A 153 8.98 0.53 14.57
CA ALA A 153 10.05 0.40 13.58
C ALA A 153 9.53 0.70 12.17
N TYR A 154 8.38 0.14 11.79
CA TYR A 154 7.76 0.35 10.47
C TYR A 154 7.39 1.82 10.23
N TYR A 155 6.88 2.53 11.24
CA TYR A 155 6.55 3.95 11.11
C TYR A 155 7.80 4.83 10.94
N HIS A 156 8.87 4.57 11.69
CA HIS A 156 10.15 5.24 11.48
C HIS A 156 10.73 4.93 10.09
N PHE A 157 10.65 3.68 9.64
CA PHE A 157 11.07 3.30 8.30
C PHE A 157 10.27 4.03 7.22
N TYR A 158 8.94 4.08 7.35
CA TYR A 158 8.08 4.74 6.37
C TYR A 158 8.41 6.24 6.26
N LEU A 159 8.63 6.91 7.40
CA LEU A 159 9.10 8.29 7.46
C LEU A 159 10.49 8.44 6.80
N ALA A 160 11.46 7.59 7.15
CA ALA A 160 12.81 7.65 6.59
C ALA A 160 12.81 7.43 5.08
N ARG A 161 12.00 6.50 4.57
CA ARG A 161 11.85 6.24 3.14
C ARG A 161 11.30 7.45 2.37
N LEU A 162 10.34 8.18 2.94
CA LEU A 162 9.68 9.33 2.29
C LEU A 162 10.44 10.64 2.45
N TYR A 163 11.09 10.85 3.60
CA TYR A 163 11.68 12.16 3.95
C TYR A 163 13.21 12.10 4.10
N GLY A 164 13.82 10.93 3.97
CA GLY A 164 15.25 10.73 4.23
C GLY A 164 15.60 10.83 5.70
N PRO A 165 16.52 11.70 6.12
CA PRO A 165 16.87 11.93 7.52
C PRO A 165 15.68 12.41 8.34
N ILE A 166 15.39 11.74 9.44
CA ILE A 166 14.25 12.03 10.35
C ILE A 166 14.69 12.22 11.78
N CYS A 167 13.79 12.76 12.61
CA CYS A 167 13.95 12.73 14.07
C CYS A 167 13.56 11.35 14.57
N ILE A 168 14.44 10.68 15.30
CA ILE A 168 14.15 9.42 15.98
C ILE A 168 13.45 9.75 17.31
N VAL A 169 12.26 9.16 17.53
CA VAL A 169 11.48 9.33 18.75
C VAL A 169 11.35 7.99 19.46
N ASP A 170 12.36 7.70 20.29
CA ASP A 170 12.44 6.42 21.00
C ASP A 170 11.48 6.32 22.20
N LYS A 171 11.19 7.42 22.86
CA LYS A 171 10.25 7.49 23.99
C LYS A 171 9.50 8.82 23.98
N ASN A 172 8.37 8.86 24.66
CA ASN A 172 7.63 10.09 24.84
C ASN A 172 8.34 11.05 25.79
N LEU A 173 8.29 12.34 25.46
CA LEU A 173 8.76 13.39 26.35
C LEU A 173 7.66 13.71 27.37
N THR A 174 8.08 14.08 28.58
CA THR A 174 7.15 14.57 29.62
C THR A 174 6.58 15.93 29.24
N PRO A 175 5.37 16.29 29.70
CA PRO A 175 4.81 17.63 29.49
C PRO A 175 5.68 18.76 30.02
N SER A 176 6.58 18.45 30.95
CA SER A 176 7.54 19.40 31.55
C SER A 176 8.89 19.45 30.83
N ALA A 177 9.05 18.76 29.68
CA ALA A 177 10.29 18.76 28.93
C ALA A 177 10.70 20.17 28.50
N SER A 178 11.99 20.47 28.62
CA SER A 178 12.55 21.76 28.24
C SER A 178 12.49 21.99 26.73
N PRO A 179 12.50 23.24 26.23
CA PRO A 179 12.55 23.51 24.79
C PRO A 179 13.75 22.87 24.07
N SER A 180 14.86 22.62 24.76
CA SER A 180 16.03 21.96 24.20
C SER A 180 15.81 20.44 24.00
N GLU A 181 15.07 19.80 24.92
CA GLU A 181 14.71 18.38 24.78
C GLU A 181 13.67 18.13 23.69
N VAL A 182 12.75 19.09 23.48
CA VAL A 182 11.71 18.99 22.45
C VAL A 182 12.28 19.22 21.04
N ARG A 183 13.35 20.01 20.89
CA ARG A 183 13.97 20.34 19.60
C ARG A 183 14.94 19.24 19.15
N LEU A 184 14.40 18.08 18.76
CA LEU A 184 15.19 17.00 18.20
C LEU A 184 15.75 17.39 16.82
N LYS A 185 17.06 17.14 16.60
CA LYS A 185 17.64 17.22 15.25
C LYS A 185 17.35 15.95 14.46
N ARG A 186 17.30 16.05 13.14
CA ARG A 186 17.29 14.87 12.26
C ARG A 186 18.59 14.08 12.43
N GLN A 187 18.47 12.77 12.39
CA GLN A 187 19.63 11.89 12.41
C GLN A 187 20.07 11.57 11.00
N PRO A 188 21.37 11.30 10.74
CA PRO A 188 21.82 10.77 9.48
C PRO A 188 20.98 9.57 9.02
N VAL A 189 20.75 9.46 7.72
CA VAL A 189 19.82 8.45 7.19
C VAL A 189 20.23 7.02 7.55
N ASP A 190 21.53 6.72 7.57
CA ASP A 190 22.03 5.40 7.99
C ASP A 190 21.75 5.11 9.47
N VAL A 191 21.79 6.13 10.33
CA VAL A 191 21.40 6.02 11.75
C VAL A 191 19.89 5.75 11.85
N CYS A 192 19.07 6.39 11.01
CA CYS A 192 17.63 6.14 10.98
C CYS A 192 17.31 4.70 10.59
N PHE A 193 17.94 4.19 9.53
CA PHE A 193 17.76 2.79 9.10
C PHE A 193 18.27 1.79 10.14
N GLN A 194 19.44 2.08 10.77
CA GLN A 194 20.00 1.19 11.79
C GLN A 194 19.08 1.12 13.01
N TYR A 195 18.53 2.24 13.49
CA TYR A 195 17.54 2.26 14.57
C TYR A 195 16.33 1.36 14.28
N VAL A 196 15.83 1.41 13.05
CA VAL A 196 14.71 0.54 12.62
C VAL A 196 15.11 -0.93 12.66
N VAL A 197 16.30 -1.27 12.15
CA VAL A 197 16.82 -2.65 12.17
C VAL A 197 17.03 -3.14 13.59
N ASP A 198 17.59 -2.30 14.47
CA ASP A 198 17.83 -2.66 15.87
C ASP A 198 16.53 -2.96 16.62
N LEU A 199 15.47 -2.16 16.40
CA LEU A 199 14.15 -2.45 16.98
C LEU A 199 13.56 -3.78 16.49
N ILE A 200 13.76 -4.12 15.22
CA ILE A 200 13.27 -5.39 14.67
C ILE A 200 14.11 -6.55 15.24
N ASP A 201 15.43 -6.39 15.31
CA ASP A 201 16.32 -7.41 15.82
C ASP A 201 16.13 -7.66 17.33
N GLU A 202 15.84 -6.62 18.10
CA GLU A 202 15.47 -6.76 19.51
C GLU A 202 14.22 -7.66 19.72
N VAL A 203 13.29 -7.64 18.78
CA VAL A 203 12.10 -8.52 18.79
C VAL A 203 12.44 -9.93 18.33
N LEU A 204 13.27 -10.07 17.29
CA LEU A 204 13.51 -11.35 16.63
C LEU A 204 14.58 -12.20 17.31
N TYR A 205 15.58 -11.59 17.97
CA TYR A 205 16.78 -12.29 18.44
C TYR A 205 17.13 -11.94 19.89
N ASP A 206 17.71 -12.89 20.60
CA ASP A 206 18.31 -12.68 21.90
C ASP A 206 19.77 -12.15 21.78
N GLU A 207 20.44 -11.89 22.91
CA GLU A 207 21.81 -11.39 22.97
C GLU A 207 22.85 -12.36 22.34
N ASN A 208 22.50 -13.62 22.20
CA ASN A 208 23.33 -14.65 21.60
C ASN A 208 23.00 -14.88 20.11
N GLY A 209 22.04 -14.13 19.55
CA GLY A 209 21.58 -14.27 18.17
C GLY A 209 20.59 -15.41 17.94
N ASN A 210 20.05 -16.05 19.00
CA ASN A 210 19.01 -17.05 18.84
C ASN A 210 17.65 -16.40 18.63
N GLU A 211 16.79 -17.04 17.84
CA GLU A 211 15.43 -16.55 17.62
C GLU A 211 14.60 -16.57 18.90
N LYS A 212 13.95 -15.46 19.20
CA LYS A 212 12.95 -15.33 20.27
C LYS A 212 11.59 -15.84 19.80
N THR A 213 10.79 -16.27 20.76
CA THR A 213 9.41 -16.75 20.55
C THR A 213 8.35 -15.77 21.09
N ASP A 214 8.75 -14.59 21.56
CA ASP A 214 7.86 -13.59 22.14
C ASP A 214 6.81 -13.12 21.11
N LEU A 215 7.21 -12.89 19.86
CA LEU A 215 6.30 -12.61 18.75
C LEU A 215 5.78 -13.93 18.17
N LYS A 216 4.47 -14.09 18.06
CA LYS A 216 3.83 -15.31 17.53
C LYS A 216 4.25 -15.57 16.08
N ASP A 217 4.39 -16.84 15.72
CA ASP A 217 4.72 -17.25 14.34
C ASP A 217 3.54 -17.13 13.40
N ASP A 218 2.33 -17.29 13.93
CA ASP A 218 1.09 -17.38 13.18
C ASP A 218 -0.03 -16.58 13.84
N ARG A 219 -0.98 -16.16 13.03
CA ARG A 219 -2.18 -15.48 13.49
C ARG A 219 -3.42 -16.29 13.12
N PRO A 220 -4.34 -16.51 14.07
CA PRO A 220 -5.68 -16.99 13.76
C PRO A 220 -6.38 -16.11 12.72
N ASN A 221 -7.40 -16.67 12.04
CA ASN A 221 -8.08 -15.98 10.95
C ASN A 221 -8.65 -14.61 11.33
N GLU A 222 -9.10 -14.44 12.57
CA GLU A 222 -9.63 -13.19 13.11
C GLU A 222 -8.56 -12.11 13.34
N PHE A 223 -7.29 -12.49 13.36
CA PHE A 223 -6.15 -11.59 13.59
C PHE A 223 -5.20 -11.49 12.38
N LEU A 224 -5.63 -11.97 11.21
CA LEU A 224 -4.85 -11.84 9.99
C LEU A 224 -4.59 -10.36 9.66
N GLY A 225 -3.33 -10.05 9.32
CA GLY A 225 -2.86 -8.67 9.12
C GLY A 225 -2.12 -8.10 10.33
N MET A 226 -2.30 -8.65 11.54
CA MET A 226 -1.43 -8.34 12.67
C MET A 226 -0.03 -8.93 12.45
N VAL A 227 0.98 -8.23 12.95
CA VAL A 227 2.39 -8.60 12.75
C VAL A 227 2.71 -9.94 13.40
N ASP A 228 3.35 -10.84 12.65
CA ASP A 228 3.97 -12.08 13.09
C ASP A 228 5.48 -12.09 12.80
N ARG A 229 6.20 -13.16 13.17
CA ARG A 229 7.65 -13.25 12.95
C ARG A 229 8.04 -13.26 11.48
N THR A 230 7.26 -13.87 10.61
CA THR A 230 7.51 -13.88 9.16
C THR A 230 7.37 -12.46 8.59
N ILE A 231 6.33 -11.73 9.00
CA ILE A 231 6.12 -10.32 8.64
C ILE A 231 7.29 -9.46 9.14
N ALA A 232 7.73 -9.63 10.39
CA ALA A 232 8.85 -8.86 10.94
C ALA A 232 10.16 -9.08 10.15
N LYS A 233 10.48 -10.34 9.79
CA LYS A 233 11.62 -10.69 8.93
C LYS A 233 11.48 -10.06 7.53
N ALA A 234 10.30 -10.08 6.95
CA ALA A 234 10.02 -9.47 5.65
C ALA A 234 10.15 -7.93 5.69
N ILE A 235 9.68 -7.28 6.74
CA ILE A 235 9.88 -5.82 6.94
C ILE A 235 11.38 -5.51 7.01
N LYS A 236 12.17 -6.28 7.77
CA LYS A 236 13.63 -6.10 7.85
C LYS A 236 14.29 -6.18 6.47
N ALA A 237 13.89 -7.14 5.65
CA ALA A 237 14.40 -7.27 4.28
C ALA A 237 14.08 -6.01 3.43
N VAL A 238 12.84 -5.51 3.48
CA VAL A 238 12.43 -4.28 2.79
C VAL A 238 13.23 -3.07 3.26
N VAL A 239 13.47 -2.94 4.57
CA VAL A 239 14.25 -1.84 5.17
C VAL A 239 15.67 -1.84 4.65
N LEU A 240 16.35 -3.00 4.69
CA LEU A 240 17.74 -3.12 4.29
C LEU A 240 17.93 -2.97 2.76
N LEU A 241 17.00 -3.48 1.95
CA LEU A 241 17.02 -3.24 0.51
C LEU A 241 16.87 -1.75 0.17
N THR A 242 15.95 -1.08 0.86
CA THR A 242 15.76 0.37 0.69
C THR A 242 17.04 1.13 1.05
N GLN A 243 17.70 0.79 2.17
CA GLN A 243 18.96 1.39 2.58
C GLN A 243 20.09 1.15 1.56
N ALA A 244 20.10 -0.02 0.92
CA ALA A 244 21.13 -0.37 -0.09
C ALA A 244 20.91 0.34 -1.43
N SER A 245 19.70 0.82 -1.71
CA SER A 245 19.36 1.44 -3.00
C SER A 245 20.14 2.73 -3.27
N PRO A 246 20.38 3.09 -4.55
CA PRO A 246 21.21 4.24 -4.93
C PRO A 246 20.77 5.57 -4.33
N LEU A 247 19.48 5.73 -4.00
CA LEU A 247 18.99 6.95 -3.36
C LEU A 247 19.61 7.17 -1.97
N PHE A 248 19.84 6.09 -1.20
CA PHE A 248 20.31 6.12 0.19
C PHE A 248 21.77 5.67 0.37
N ASN A 249 22.41 5.18 -0.69
CA ASN A 249 23.73 4.56 -0.62
C ASN A 249 24.75 5.27 -1.51
N GLY A 250 25.38 6.29 -0.96
CA GLY A 250 26.46 7.01 -1.64
C GLY A 250 26.00 8.01 -2.70
N ASN A 251 24.86 8.67 -2.47
CA ASN A 251 24.32 9.65 -3.42
C ASN A 251 24.88 11.07 -3.19
N ALA A 252 26.16 11.25 -3.47
CA ALA A 252 26.83 12.54 -3.32
C ALA A 252 26.32 13.60 -4.31
N GLU A 253 25.81 13.21 -5.48
CA GLU A 253 25.27 14.13 -6.49
C GLU A 253 24.12 14.97 -5.93
N TYR A 254 23.17 14.35 -5.25
CA TYR A 254 22.01 15.06 -4.69
C TYR A 254 22.23 15.60 -3.29
N TYR A 255 23.08 14.96 -2.45
CA TYR A 255 23.07 15.19 -1.01
C TYR A 255 24.40 15.69 -0.42
N SER A 256 25.42 16.05 -1.24
CA SER A 256 26.71 16.54 -0.75
C SER A 256 26.61 17.79 0.15
N ASN A 257 25.57 18.61 -0.04
CA ASN A 257 25.32 19.81 0.75
C ASN A 257 24.20 19.66 1.79
N PHE A 258 23.64 18.45 1.94
CA PHE A 258 22.54 18.24 2.85
C PHE A 258 23.08 17.90 4.25
N LYS A 259 23.10 18.92 5.12
CA LYS A 259 23.71 18.89 6.46
C LYS A 259 22.78 19.38 7.52
N ASN A 260 23.00 18.92 8.74
CA ASN A 260 22.45 19.53 9.95
C ASN A 260 23.08 20.92 10.20
N VAL A 261 22.50 21.67 11.13
CA VAL A 261 22.99 23.01 11.52
C VAL A 261 24.41 22.98 12.11
N ASP A 262 24.85 21.85 12.66
CA ASP A 262 26.20 21.62 13.19
C ASP A 262 27.20 21.14 12.11
N GLY A 263 26.78 21.05 10.85
CA GLY A 263 27.62 20.64 9.72
C GLY A 263 27.67 19.13 9.49
N GLU A 264 27.00 18.30 10.29
CA GLU A 264 26.96 16.85 10.12
C GLU A 264 26.25 16.48 8.80
N LEU A 265 26.90 15.66 7.97
CA LEU A 265 26.31 15.11 6.73
C LEU A 265 25.16 14.16 7.06
N LEU A 266 24.04 14.34 6.38
CA LEU A 266 22.82 13.56 6.61
C LEU A 266 22.69 12.34 5.70
N PHE A 267 23.50 12.24 4.64
CA PHE A 267 23.58 11.07 3.76
C PHE A 267 25.04 10.62 3.59
N PRO A 268 25.28 9.32 3.39
CA PRO A 268 26.62 8.82 3.06
C PRO A 268 27.04 9.32 1.66
N MET A 269 28.31 9.69 1.53
CA MET A 269 28.87 10.19 0.26
C MET A 269 29.43 9.09 -0.63
N GLU A 270 29.79 7.95 -0.05
CA GLU A 270 30.38 6.81 -0.74
C GLU A 270 29.41 5.63 -0.74
N LYS A 271 29.38 4.88 -1.87
CA LYS A 271 28.62 3.64 -2.00
C LYS A 271 29.27 2.56 -1.12
N ASP A 272 28.47 1.96 -0.26
CA ASP A 272 28.84 0.78 0.54
C ASP A 272 28.15 -0.47 -0.04
N ASN A 273 28.95 -1.35 -0.66
CA ASN A 273 28.42 -2.56 -1.27
C ASN A 273 27.93 -3.60 -0.25
N GLU A 274 28.42 -3.55 1.01
CA GLU A 274 27.96 -4.46 2.07
C GLU A 274 26.50 -4.22 2.47
N LYS A 275 25.94 -3.06 2.15
CA LYS A 275 24.49 -2.81 2.32
C LYS A 275 23.66 -3.78 1.46
N TRP A 276 24.09 -4.07 0.22
CA TRP A 276 23.45 -5.07 -0.63
C TRP A 276 23.55 -6.48 -0.08
N LYS A 277 24.74 -6.82 0.51
CA LYS A 277 24.91 -8.13 1.17
C LYS A 277 23.97 -8.31 2.35
N ARG A 278 23.83 -7.29 3.20
CA ARG A 278 22.89 -7.32 4.33
C ARG A 278 21.45 -7.46 3.86
N ALA A 279 21.07 -6.75 2.80
CA ALA A 279 19.76 -6.86 2.18
C ALA A 279 19.49 -8.27 1.63
N LEU A 280 20.48 -8.85 0.93
CA LEU A 280 20.43 -10.20 0.40
C LEU A 280 20.19 -11.24 1.50
N ASP A 281 21.00 -11.18 2.57
CA ASP A 281 20.93 -12.12 3.68
C ASP A 281 19.57 -12.02 4.41
N ALA A 282 19.11 -10.80 4.70
CA ALA A 282 17.81 -10.60 5.34
C ALA A 282 16.64 -11.08 4.45
N THR A 283 16.74 -10.87 3.14
CA THR A 283 15.71 -11.34 2.21
C THR A 283 15.68 -12.86 2.14
N LYS A 284 16.85 -13.51 2.17
CA LYS A 284 16.91 -14.99 2.22
C LYS A 284 16.26 -15.52 3.50
N VAL A 285 16.53 -14.91 4.65
CA VAL A 285 15.91 -15.28 5.93
C VAL A 285 14.39 -15.13 5.88
N ALA A 286 13.89 -14.04 5.26
CA ALA A 286 12.46 -13.81 5.10
C ALA A 286 11.79 -14.83 4.16
N ILE A 287 12.45 -15.19 3.06
CA ILE A 287 11.98 -16.23 2.12
C ILE A 287 11.92 -17.59 2.83
N ASP A 288 12.96 -17.97 3.56
CA ASP A 288 12.99 -19.25 4.25
C ASP A 288 11.89 -19.34 5.33
N ALA A 289 11.66 -18.25 6.06
CA ALA A 289 10.57 -18.18 7.03
C ALA A 289 9.19 -18.29 6.34
N ALA A 290 9.01 -17.65 5.19
CA ALA A 290 7.78 -17.74 4.42
C ALA A 290 7.55 -19.19 3.90
N HIS A 291 8.58 -19.83 3.38
CA HIS A 291 8.51 -21.23 2.93
C HIS A 291 8.21 -22.21 4.08
N ALA A 292 8.80 -21.99 5.26
CA ALA A 292 8.50 -22.79 6.46
C ALA A 292 7.02 -22.72 6.86
N ARG A 293 6.33 -21.62 6.44
CA ARG A 293 4.89 -21.38 6.61
C ARG A 293 4.06 -21.83 5.40
N ASN A 294 4.62 -22.65 4.51
CA ASN A 294 3.99 -23.11 3.28
C ASN A 294 3.55 -21.98 2.32
N LYS A 295 4.11 -20.77 2.47
CA LYS A 295 3.88 -19.71 1.49
C LYS A 295 4.53 -20.09 0.16
N LYS A 296 3.81 -19.82 -0.94
CA LYS A 296 4.23 -20.14 -2.31
C LYS A 296 3.66 -19.12 -3.27
N LEU A 297 4.22 -19.01 -4.45
CA LEU A 297 3.66 -18.17 -5.51
C LEU A 297 2.24 -18.63 -5.83
N TYR A 298 1.34 -17.67 -5.97
CA TYR A 298 -0.07 -17.93 -6.22
C TYR A 298 -0.28 -18.69 -7.54
N LYS A 299 -1.09 -19.70 -7.46
CA LYS A 299 -1.61 -20.41 -8.63
C LYS A 299 -3.12 -20.55 -8.46
N TYR A 300 -3.87 -20.08 -9.45
CA TYR A 300 -5.31 -20.21 -9.44
C TYR A 300 -5.70 -21.68 -9.46
N ASN A 301 -6.35 -22.13 -8.41
CA ASN A 301 -6.75 -23.51 -8.25
C ASN A 301 -8.11 -23.74 -8.90
N ALA A 302 -8.12 -23.90 -10.21
CA ALA A 302 -9.30 -24.32 -10.93
C ALA A 302 -9.37 -25.85 -10.94
N ASP A 303 -9.61 -26.47 -9.79
CA ASP A 303 -9.80 -27.92 -9.70
C ASP A 303 -10.88 -28.37 -10.66
N GLY A 304 -10.44 -28.91 -11.81
CA GLY A 304 -11.33 -29.37 -12.86
C GLY A 304 -12.19 -28.29 -13.52
N GLY A 305 -11.87 -27.00 -13.39
CA GLY A 305 -12.61 -25.89 -13.99
C GLY A 305 -13.85 -25.46 -13.21
N ALA A 306 -14.03 -25.90 -11.96
CA ALA A 306 -15.23 -25.60 -11.18
C ALA A 306 -15.41 -24.10 -10.86
N ASN A 307 -14.29 -23.36 -10.70
CA ASN A 307 -14.27 -21.94 -10.35
C ASN A 307 -13.94 -21.03 -11.54
N ILE A 308 -13.93 -21.57 -12.76
CA ILE A 308 -13.71 -20.78 -13.98
C ILE A 308 -15.04 -20.18 -14.41
N GLU A 309 -15.04 -18.90 -14.76
CA GLU A 309 -16.20 -18.23 -15.30
C GLU A 309 -16.75 -18.99 -16.51
N PHE A 310 -18.07 -19.08 -16.62
CA PHE A 310 -18.74 -19.87 -17.67
C PHE A 310 -18.22 -19.56 -19.07
N PHE A 311 -18.01 -18.30 -19.37
CA PHE A 311 -17.53 -17.84 -20.69
C PHE A 311 -16.05 -18.12 -20.96
N ASP A 312 -15.27 -18.56 -19.96
CA ASP A 312 -13.87 -18.93 -20.12
C ASP A 312 -13.65 -20.45 -20.22
N LYS A 313 -14.68 -21.26 -19.95
CA LYS A 313 -14.58 -22.73 -19.99
C LYS A 313 -14.15 -23.26 -21.36
N ASP A 314 -14.61 -22.63 -22.43
CA ASP A 314 -14.28 -23.05 -23.79
C ASP A 314 -12.84 -22.70 -24.23
N VAL A 315 -12.21 -21.71 -23.58
CA VAL A 315 -10.85 -21.28 -23.87
C VAL A 315 -9.82 -21.81 -22.87
N TRP A 316 -10.27 -22.33 -21.72
CA TRP A 316 -9.39 -22.90 -20.70
C TRP A 316 -8.59 -24.10 -21.25
N GLY A 317 -7.27 -24.06 -21.05
CA GLY A 317 -6.35 -25.06 -21.57
C GLY A 317 -6.11 -25.00 -23.08
N LYS A 318 -6.78 -24.08 -23.79
CA LYS A 318 -6.57 -23.83 -25.24
C LYS A 318 -5.82 -22.52 -25.50
N SER A 319 -5.76 -21.66 -24.53
CA SER A 319 -5.03 -20.38 -24.55
C SER A 319 -4.34 -20.17 -23.21
N GLU A 320 -3.56 -19.12 -23.12
CA GLU A 320 -2.87 -18.76 -21.87
C GLU A 320 -3.77 -18.00 -20.89
N ILE A 321 -5.09 -18.15 -20.98
CA ILE A 321 -6.05 -17.46 -20.11
C ILE A 321 -5.85 -17.75 -18.62
N GLU A 322 -5.29 -18.93 -18.28
CA GLU A 322 -4.96 -19.31 -16.90
C GLU A 322 -3.97 -18.34 -16.26
N TYR A 323 -3.05 -17.77 -17.02
CA TYR A 323 -2.13 -16.75 -16.51
C TYR A 323 -2.85 -15.44 -16.16
N CYS A 324 -3.95 -15.12 -16.84
CA CYS A 324 -4.79 -14.00 -16.46
C CYS A 324 -5.41 -14.21 -15.07
N TYR A 325 -5.88 -15.41 -14.79
CA TYR A 325 -6.39 -15.78 -13.46
C TYR A 325 -5.27 -15.73 -12.42
N ASN A 326 -4.13 -16.36 -12.68
CA ASN A 326 -2.97 -16.31 -11.78
C ASN A 326 -2.58 -14.86 -11.44
N ASN A 327 -2.45 -14.01 -12.45
CA ASN A 327 -2.01 -12.63 -12.27
C ASN A 327 -3.04 -11.76 -11.54
N ARG A 328 -4.34 -11.90 -11.84
CA ARG A 328 -5.39 -11.12 -11.17
C ARG A 328 -5.62 -11.57 -9.74
N TYR A 329 -5.84 -12.86 -9.53
CA TYR A 329 -6.23 -13.39 -8.23
C TYR A 329 -5.06 -13.49 -7.24
N SER A 330 -3.80 -13.41 -7.68
CA SER A 330 -2.66 -13.23 -6.76
C SER A 330 -2.75 -11.96 -5.90
N ILE A 331 -3.58 -10.99 -6.35
CA ILE A 331 -3.86 -9.74 -5.63
C ILE A 331 -5.24 -9.79 -4.96
N LEU A 332 -6.24 -10.35 -5.66
CA LEU A 332 -7.66 -10.21 -5.30
C LEU A 332 -8.16 -11.33 -4.38
N ASP A 333 -7.53 -12.51 -4.40
CA ASP A 333 -7.89 -13.62 -3.52
C ASP A 333 -7.47 -13.30 -2.09
N PRO A 334 -8.42 -13.19 -1.14
CA PRO A 334 -8.10 -12.81 0.23
C PRO A 334 -7.17 -13.81 0.90
N TRP A 335 -6.11 -13.33 1.54
CA TRP A 335 -5.19 -14.10 2.38
C TRP A 335 -4.60 -15.34 1.70
N ASN A 336 -4.38 -15.27 0.39
CA ASN A 336 -3.82 -16.37 -0.40
C ASN A 336 -2.39 -16.74 0.02
N ASP A 337 -1.89 -17.87 -0.50
CA ASP A 337 -0.59 -18.43 -0.11
C ASP A 337 0.61 -17.54 -0.45
N GLU A 338 0.47 -16.58 -1.36
CA GLU A 338 1.53 -15.65 -1.73
C GLU A 338 1.60 -14.43 -0.79
N LEU A 339 0.48 -14.07 -0.15
CA LEU A 339 0.41 -12.90 0.71
C LEU A 339 1.13 -13.15 2.04
N ILE A 340 2.15 -12.35 2.34
CA ILE A 340 2.88 -12.36 3.62
C ILE A 340 2.25 -11.36 4.58
N TRP A 341 2.09 -10.12 4.12
CA TRP A 341 1.48 -9.05 4.92
C TRP A 341 0.48 -8.26 4.10
N GLY A 342 -0.72 -8.09 4.63
CA GLY A 342 -1.80 -7.33 4.03
C GLY A 342 -2.44 -6.37 5.03
N TYR A 343 -2.88 -5.23 4.54
CA TYR A 343 -3.68 -4.28 5.31
C TYR A 343 -5.12 -4.78 5.35
N SER A 344 -5.59 -5.20 6.53
CA SER A 344 -6.89 -5.85 6.72
C SER A 344 -8.04 -4.89 7.02
N ASN A 345 -7.74 -3.71 7.59
CA ASN A 345 -8.75 -2.71 7.91
C ASN A 345 -9.20 -1.95 6.66
N VAL A 346 -9.80 -2.66 5.72
CA VAL A 346 -10.34 -2.09 4.49
C VAL A 346 -11.83 -1.80 4.69
N GLY A 347 -12.15 -0.56 5.05
CA GLY A 347 -13.51 -0.07 5.08
C GLY A 347 -14.20 -0.25 3.72
N SER A 348 -15.53 -0.37 3.71
CA SER A 348 -16.29 -0.51 2.45
C SER A 348 -16.07 0.66 1.50
N PHE A 349 -15.75 1.82 2.04
CA PHE A 349 -15.54 3.03 1.26
C PHE A 349 -14.11 3.14 0.73
N ASP A 350 -13.09 2.76 1.51
CA ASP A 350 -11.69 2.96 1.17
C ASP A 350 -11.26 2.16 -0.06
N GLN A 351 -11.43 0.85 -0.02
CA GLN A 351 -11.12 -0.01 -1.18
C GLN A 351 -12.13 0.18 -2.30
N GLY A 352 -13.39 0.48 -1.93
CA GLY A 352 -14.45 0.82 -2.87
C GLY A 352 -14.06 1.98 -3.77
N THR A 353 -13.45 3.05 -3.24
CA THR A 353 -13.09 4.22 -4.06
C THR A 353 -12.11 3.88 -5.18
N PHE A 354 -11.11 3.00 -4.92
CA PHE A 354 -10.17 2.56 -5.95
C PHE A 354 -10.85 1.66 -7.00
N GLN A 355 -11.67 0.70 -6.57
CA GLN A 355 -12.45 -0.14 -7.47
C GLN A 355 -13.47 0.68 -8.26
N HIS A 356 -14.19 1.60 -7.62
CA HIS A 356 -15.15 2.50 -8.29
C HIS A 356 -14.49 3.36 -9.36
N ALA A 357 -13.32 3.93 -9.05
CA ALA A 357 -12.59 4.78 -9.99
C ALA A 357 -12.06 4.01 -11.20
N SER A 358 -11.79 2.72 -11.03
CA SER A 358 -11.27 1.84 -12.09
C SER A 358 -12.36 1.07 -12.82
N GLN A 359 -13.51 0.83 -12.19
CA GLN A 359 -14.52 -0.09 -12.69
C GLN A 359 -15.21 0.40 -13.95
N CYS A 360 -15.39 -0.51 -14.92
CA CYS A 360 -16.08 -0.26 -16.18
C CYS A 360 -17.60 -0.32 -16.00
N ARG A 361 -18.33 0.53 -16.71
CA ARG A 361 -19.79 0.47 -16.81
C ARG A 361 -20.24 -0.72 -17.63
N ARG A 362 -21.40 -1.25 -17.33
CA ARG A 362 -22.04 -2.30 -18.12
C ARG A 362 -22.90 -1.70 -19.24
N PRO A 363 -22.93 -2.32 -20.42
CA PRO A 363 -23.75 -1.83 -21.54
C PRO A 363 -25.25 -1.80 -21.26
N ASP A 364 -25.74 -2.69 -20.40
CA ASP A 364 -27.14 -2.77 -19.98
C ASP A 364 -27.53 -1.72 -18.91
N ASN A 365 -26.56 -1.00 -18.36
CA ASN A 365 -26.76 0.00 -17.32
C ASN A 365 -26.15 1.36 -17.69
N GLN A 366 -26.49 1.88 -18.87
CA GLN A 366 -25.96 3.16 -19.36
C GLN A 366 -26.43 4.39 -18.57
N SER A 367 -27.53 4.26 -17.83
CA SER A 367 -28.18 5.40 -17.18
C SER A 367 -27.78 5.62 -15.72
N VAL A 368 -27.09 4.66 -15.09
CA VAL A 368 -26.75 4.71 -13.66
C VAL A 368 -25.25 4.63 -13.48
N SER A 369 -24.69 5.73 -13.04
CA SER A 369 -23.24 5.93 -12.99
C SER A 369 -22.64 5.90 -11.60
N ASP A 370 -23.44 5.65 -10.57
CA ASP A 370 -23.07 6.08 -9.22
C ASP A 370 -21.79 5.41 -8.67
N TYR A 371 -21.33 4.29 -9.26
CA TYR A 371 -20.21 3.53 -8.71
C TYR A 371 -19.24 2.92 -9.74
N SER A 372 -19.34 3.29 -11.02
CA SER A 372 -18.37 2.96 -12.06
C SER A 372 -17.93 4.25 -12.73
N TRP A 373 -16.87 4.84 -12.18
CA TRP A 373 -16.50 6.20 -12.57
C TRP A 373 -15.58 6.23 -13.79
N GLN A 374 -14.89 5.15 -14.11
CA GLN A 374 -13.96 5.10 -15.24
C GLN A 374 -12.90 6.24 -15.23
N TRP A 375 -12.52 6.70 -14.03
CA TRP A 375 -11.63 7.84 -13.86
C TRP A 375 -10.16 7.45 -13.82
N LEU A 376 -9.87 6.24 -13.35
CA LEU A 376 -8.51 5.76 -13.18
C LEU A 376 -8.08 4.98 -14.41
N CYS A 377 -7.10 5.51 -15.11
CA CYS A 377 -6.55 4.97 -16.34
C CYS A 377 -5.08 4.62 -16.15
N ALA A 378 -4.55 3.71 -16.95
CA ALA A 378 -3.11 3.55 -17.08
C ALA A 378 -2.57 4.62 -18.05
N SER A 379 -1.34 5.07 -17.81
CA SER A 379 -0.63 5.91 -18.76
C SER A 379 -0.31 5.13 -20.03
N TYR A 380 -0.15 5.81 -21.14
CA TYR A 380 0.26 5.19 -22.39
C TYR A 380 1.63 4.51 -22.26
N ARG A 381 2.56 5.16 -21.53
CA ARG A 381 3.86 4.62 -21.19
C ARG A 381 3.75 3.27 -20.45
N MET A 382 2.81 3.15 -19.50
CA MET A 382 2.57 1.85 -18.86
C MET A 382 2.17 0.77 -19.87
N GLY A 383 1.34 1.10 -20.84
CA GLY A 383 1.04 0.18 -21.94
C GLY A 383 2.29 -0.27 -22.71
N GLU A 384 3.26 0.61 -22.91
CA GLU A 384 4.53 0.29 -23.59
C GLU A 384 5.50 -0.54 -22.73
N LEU A 385 5.53 -0.33 -21.39
CA LEU A 385 6.46 -1.00 -20.48
C LEU A 385 6.22 -2.51 -20.31
N TYR A 386 5.01 -3.02 -20.56
CA TYR A 386 4.80 -4.46 -20.58
C TYR A 386 5.60 -5.11 -21.71
N TYR A 387 6.04 -6.32 -21.49
CA TYR A 387 6.82 -7.08 -22.45
C TYR A 387 5.95 -7.62 -23.61
N THR A 388 6.61 -8.08 -24.65
CA THR A 388 5.99 -8.93 -25.67
C THR A 388 5.68 -10.31 -25.08
N LYS A 389 4.94 -11.14 -25.83
CA LYS A 389 4.71 -12.55 -25.49
C LYS A 389 6.00 -13.38 -25.35
N ASN A 390 7.10 -12.88 -25.91
CA ASN A 390 8.42 -13.50 -25.82
C ASN A 390 9.17 -13.12 -24.54
N GLY A 391 8.57 -12.28 -23.67
CA GLY A 391 9.19 -11.83 -22.41
C GLY A 391 10.31 -10.82 -22.60
N VAL A 392 10.31 -10.07 -23.70
CA VAL A 392 11.29 -9.08 -24.08
C VAL A 392 10.63 -7.68 -24.14
N PRO A 393 11.34 -6.59 -23.79
CA PRO A 393 10.83 -5.23 -23.99
C PRO A 393 10.43 -5.02 -25.46
N ILE A 394 9.32 -4.30 -25.70
CA ILE A 394 8.74 -4.18 -27.05
C ILE A 394 9.67 -3.51 -28.07
N ASN A 395 10.58 -2.65 -27.64
CA ASN A 395 11.58 -1.98 -28.47
C ASN A 395 12.83 -2.81 -28.72
N GLU A 396 12.98 -3.96 -28.05
CA GLU A 396 14.12 -4.86 -28.18
C GLU A 396 13.76 -6.18 -28.88
N ASP A 397 12.47 -6.53 -28.90
CA ASP A 397 11.99 -7.76 -29.53
C ASP A 397 11.98 -7.61 -31.05
N GLN A 398 12.88 -8.37 -31.74
CA GLN A 398 13.02 -8.36 -33.18
C GLN A 398 11.77 -8.83 -33.96
N THR A 399 10.84 -9.49 -33.25
CA THR A 399 9.56 -9.96 -33.83
C THR A 399 8.43 -8.99 -33.68
N PHE A 400 8.65 -7.91 -32.89
CA PHE A 400 7.66 -6.87 -32.63
C PHE A 400 7.99 -5.61 -33.45
N ASP A 401 7.08 -5.20 -34.31
CA ASP A 401 7.22 -3.99 -35.14
C ASP A 401 6.97 -2.72 -34.31
N TYR A 402 8.00 -2.31 -33.55
CA TYR A 402 7.91 -1.19 -32.63
C TYR A 402 7.62 0.14 -33.31
N ASP A 403 8.25 0.40 -34.46
CA ASP A 403 8.13 1.68 -35.16
C ASP A 403 6.70 1.93 -35.66
N ASN A 404 6.01 0.88 -36.07
CA ASN A 404 4.63 0.93 -36.55
C ASN A 404 3.61 0.45 -35.50
N ARG A 405 3.95 0.52 -34.21
CA ARG A 405 3.09 0.02 -33.13
C ARG A 405 1.73 0.71 -33.00
N LEU A 406 1.59 1.88 -33.58
CA LEU A 406 0.35 2.66 -33.57
C LEU A 406 -0.53 2.40 -34.78
N ASP A 407 -0.06 1.60 -35.75
CA ASP A 407 -0.86 1.23 -36.91
C ASP A 407 -2.10 0.45 -36.51
N ILE A 408 -3.21 0.74 -37.18
CA ILE A 408 -4.46 0.01 -37.02
C ILE A 408 -4.36 -1.30 -37.79
N VAL A 409 -4.55 -2.40 -37.06
CA VAL A 409 -4.50 -3.78 -37.62
C VAL A 409 -5.73 -4.57 -37.22
N THR A 410 -5.98 -5.65 -37.94
CA THR A 410 -7.02 -6.63 -37.60
C THR A 410 -6.49 -7.59 -36.53
N ILE A 411 -7.25 -7.81 -35.48
CA ILE A 411 -6.93 -8.76 -34.40
C ILE A 411 -6.96 -10.18 -35.00
N PRO A 412 -5.86 -10.95 -34.87
CA PRO A 412 -5.82 -12.31 -35.36
C PRO A 412 -6.83 -13.22 -34.64
N ASN A 413 -7.40 -14.15 -35.42
CA ASN A 413 -8.18 -15.25 -34.84
C ASN A 413 -7.27 -16.45 -34.59
N ASP A 414 -6.41 -16.32 -33.58
CA ASP A 414 -5.42 -17.35 -33.22
C ASP A 414 -5.54 -17.77 -31.75
N THR A 415 -4.84 -18.82 -31.37
CA THR A 415 -4.86 -19.38 -30.01
C THR A 415 -4.30 -18.42 -28.95
N TYR A 416 -3.32 -17.58 -29.32
CA TYR A 416 -2.70 -16.66 -28.35
C TYR A 416 -3.65 -15.54 -27.91
N HIS A 417 -4.38 -14.94 -28.85
CA HIS A 417 -5.31 -13.85 -28.57
C HIS A 417 -6.69 -14.35 -28.08
N LEU A 418 -6.94 -15.65 -28.24
CA LEU A 418 -8.19 -16.28 -27.82
C LEU A 418 -8.43 -16.05 -26.32
N GLY A 419 -9.58 -15.47 -25.97
CA GLY A 419 -9.93 -15.13 -24.60
C GLY A 419 -9.42 -13.78 -24.12
N TYR A 420 -8.49 -13.14 -24.83
CA TYR A 420 -7.98 -11.79 -24.49
C TYR A 420 -8.60 -10.69 -25.35
N MET A 421 -8.64 -10.92 -26.67
CA MET A 421 -9.04 -9.93 -27.67
C MET A 421 -10.20 -10.43 -28.51
N GLN A 422 -10.97 -9.52 -29.11
CA GLN A 422 -12.07 -9.84 -30.03
C GLN A 422 -11.52 -10.14 -31.41
N PRO A 423 -11.62 -11.38 -31.94
CA PRO A 423 -11.07 -11.72 -33.22
C PRO A 423 -11.77 -10.95 -34.37
N ASN A 424 -11.01 -10.61 -35.41
CA ASN A 424 -11.44 -9.89 -36.60
C ASN A 424 -11.84 -8.42 -36.39
N GLU A 425 -11.85 -7.91 -35.17
CA GLU A 425 -12.00 -6.49 -34.90
C GLU A 425 -10.69 -5.74 -35.16
N LYS A 426 -10.74 -4.40 -35.18
CA LYS A 426 -9.57 -3.55 -35.42
C LYS A 426 -9.07 -2.90 -34.13
N THR A 427 -7.77 -2.96 -33.92
CA THR A 427 -7.10 -2.28 -32.82
C THR A 427 -5.72 -1.78 -33.26
N ILE A 428 -4.96 -1.10 -32.38
CA ILE A 428 -3.56 -0.76 -32.70
C ILE A 428 -2.63 -1.93 -32.42
N LYS A 429 -1.56 -2.04 -33.22
CA LYS A 429 -0.57 -3.11 -33.14
C LYS A 429 0.06 -3.24 -31.75
N LEU A 430 0.21 -2.10 -31.01
CA LEU A 430 0.71 -2.05 -29.65
C LEU A 430 -0.02 -3.00 -28.69
N TYR A 431 -1.28 -3.29 -28.90
CA TYR A 431 -2.09 -4.11 -28.02
C TYR A 431 -2.05 -5.60 -28.31
N LEU A 432 -1.33 -6.01 -29.35
CA LEU A 432 -1.22 -7.41 -29.77
C LEU A 432 0.13 -8.01 -29.39
N ASN A 433 0.15 -9.34 -29.25
CA ASN A 433 1.36 -10.11 -28.93
C ASN A 433 2.08 -9.63 -27.64
N ARG A 434 1.31 -9.20 -26.64
CA ARG A 434 1.81 -8.75 -25.36
C ARG A 434 1.77 -9.88 -24.33
N GLU A 435 2.61 -9.78 -23.30
CA GLU A 435 2.64 -10.74 -22.21
C GLU A 435 1.28 -10.88 -21.47
N PRO A 436 1.01 -12.01 -20.79
CA PRO A 436 -0.27 -12.22 -20.12
C PRO A 436 -0.62 -11.16 -19.06
N ARG A 437 0.37 -10.54 -18.38
CA ARG A 437 0.12 -9.45 -17.41
C ARG A 437 -0.53 -8.25 -18.07
N PHE A 438 -0.18 -7.92 -19.31
CA PHE A 438 -0.82 -6.84 -20.07
C PHE A 438 -2.34 -7.06 -20.12
N TYR A 439 -2.75 -8.24 -20.57
CA TYR A 439 -4.18 -8.57 -20.69
C TYR A 439 -4.89 -8.83 -19.37
N SER A 440 -4.12 -9.13 -18.31
CA SER A 440 -4.66 -9.36 -16.96
C SER A 440 -4.98 -8.07 -16.23
N TRP A 441 -4.10 -7.07 -16.36
CA TRP A 441 -4.10 -5.90 -15.48
C TRP A 441 -4.62 -4.63 -16.12
N ILE A 442 -4.62 -4.55 -17.46
CA ILE A 442 -5.20 -3.42 -18.19
C ILE A 442 -6.22 -3.89 -19.22
N ALA A 443 -7.11 -2.99 -19.63
CA ALA A 443 -8.04 -3.20 -20.71
C ALA A 443 -7.86 -2.12 -21.78
N VAL A 444 -7.87 -2.55 -23.02
CA VAL A 444 -7.65 -1.75 -24.22
C VAL A 444 -8.76 -1.96 -25.23
N ASP A 445 -8.76 -1.17 -26.30
CA ASP A 445 -9.78 -1.26 -27.34
C ASP A 445 -9.87 -2.67 -27.94
N ASN A 446 -11.08 -3.19 -27.99
CA ASN A 446 -11.46 -4.52 -28.46
C ASN A 446 -10.81 -5.69 -27.69
N CYS A 447 -10.46 -5.48 -26.40
CA CYS A 447 -10.16 -6.58 -25.50
C CYS A 447 -11.40 -7.04 -24.71
N TYR A 448 -11.28 -8.19 -24.07
CA TYR A 448 -12.26 -8.67 -23.10
C TYR A 448 -11.90 -8.24 -21.67
N TRP A 449 -12.90 -7.79 -20.92
CA TRP A 449 -12.80 -7.56 -19.49
C TRP A 449 -13.86 -8.37 -18.74
N ARG A 450 -13.40 -9.27 -17.89
CA ARG A 450 -14.25 -10.03 -16.96
C ARG A 450 -14.56 -9.12 -15.78
N ASN A 451 -15.81 -8.69 -15.71
CA ASN A 451 -16.28 -7.76 -14.69
C ASN A 451 -17.75 -8.06 -14.39
N GLN A 452 -18.14 -8.05 -13.13
CA GLN A 452 -19.51 -8.26 -12.68
C GLN A 452 -20.16 -9.53 -13.26
N GLN A 453 -19.39 -10.64 -13.24
CA GLN A 453 -19.81 -11.95 -13.78
C GLN A 453 -20.14 -11.93 -15.30
N THR A 454 -19.66 -10.94 -16.02
CA THR A 454 -19.78 -10.82 -17.46
C THR A 454 -18.42 -10.70 -18.13
N LYS A 455 -18.36 -11.09 -19.40
CA LYS A 455 -17.22 -10.81 -20.27
C LYS A 455 -17.57 -9.61 -21.14
N LEU A 456 -17.13 -8.41 -20.70
CA LEU A 456 -17.38 -7.18 -21.43
C LEU A 456 -16.46 -7.11 -22.65
N GLU A 457 -17.02 -6.70 -23.77
CA GLU A 457 -16.30 -6.28 -24.97
C GLU A 457 -15.98 -4.80 -24.82
N MET A 458 -14.69 -4.47 -24.75
CA MET A 458 -14.25 -3.10 -24.47
C MET A 458 -14.14 -2.30 -25.76
N HIS A 459 -14.81 -1.15 -25.81
CA HIS A 459 -14.76 -0.22 -26.92
C HIS A 459 -14.31 1.14 -26.39
N MET A 460 -13.09 1.55 -26.75
CA MET A 460 -12.41 2.70 -26.14
C MET A 460 -12.42 3.97 -26.99
N LYS A 461 -12.96 3.92 -28.22
CA LYS A 461 -12.97 5.08 -29.10
C LYS A 461 -14.07 6.07 -28.73
N TYR A 462 -13.96 7.26 -29.28
CA TYR A 462 -14.99 8.29 -29.12
C TYR A 462 -16.34 7.80 -29.69
N ASP A 463 -17.42 8.12 -28.99
CA ASP A 463 -18.79 7.66 -29.25
C ASP A 463 -19.01 6.12 -29.10
N GLU A 464 -18.05 5.41 -28.53
CA GLU A 464 -18.18 4.00 -28.22
C GLU A 464 -18.39 3.75 -26.73
N PHE A 465 -19.04 2.64 -26.38
CA PHE A 465 -19.31 2.21 -25.03
C PHE A 465 -18.93 0.72 -24.89
N PRO A 466 -18.35 0.26 -23.75
CA PRO A 466 -18.38 0.89 -22.43
C PRO A 466 -17.15 1.73 -22.05
N GLY A 467 -16.11 1.84 -22.82
CA GLY A 467 -14.85 2.47 -22.38
C GLY A 467 -14.64 3.90 -22.84
N GLY A 468 -15.14 4.22 -24.04
CA GLY A 468 -14.97 5.54 -24.66
C GLY A 468 -15.95 6.59 -24.14
N ARG A 469 -15.81 7.81 -24.64
CA ARG A 469 -16.72 8.92 -24.34
C ARG A 469 -18.00 8.80 -25.18
N TYR A 470 -19.00 8.16 -24.63
CA TYR A 470 -20.26 7.82 -25.32
C TYR A 470 -21.14 9.03 -25.66
N SER A 471 -21.07 10.13 -24.87
CA SER A 471 -21.82 11.33 -25.17
C SER A 471 -21.11 12.58 -24.65
N THR A 472 -21.44 13.73 -25.23
CA THR A 472 -20.89 15.04 -24.80
C THR A 472 -21.24 15.41 -23.35
N LYS A 473 -22.25 14.76 -22.77
CA LYS A 473 -22.68 14.96 -21.38
C LYS A 473 -22.09 13.92 -20.42
N GLN A 474 -21.40 12.93 -20.94
CA GLN A 474 -20.79 11.90 -20.12
C GLN A 474 -19.38 12.32 -19.76
N ASP A 475 -19.17 12.47 -18.48
CA ASP A 475 -17.87 12.86 -17.93
C ASP A 475 -17.05 11.64 -17.48
N ASP A 476 -17.67 10.48 -17.31
CA ASP A 476 -17.03 9.25 -16.83
C ASP A 476 -16.67 8.34 -18.00
N PHE A 477 -15.39 8.34 -18.39
CA PHE A 477 -14.81 7.49 -19.43
C PHE A 477 -13.29 7.35 -19.20
N TYR A 478 -12.65 6.38 -19.85
CA TYR A 478 -11.21 6.18 -19.74
C TYR A 478 -10.43 7.14 -20.62
N TRP A 479 -9.91 8.19 -20.04
CA TRP A 479 -9.24 9.31 -20.74
C TRP A 479 -8.05 8.90 -21.61
N SER A 480 -7.26 7.92 -21.16
CA SER A 480 -6.12 7.41 -21.93
C SER A 480 -6.51 6.32 -22.95
N GLY A 481 -7.74 5.84 -22.92
CA GLY A 481 -8.13 4.63 -23.67
C GLY A 481 -7.54 3.33 -23.12
N ILE A 482 -6.92 3.34 -21.94
CA ILE A 482 -6.35 2.17 -21.27
C ILE A 482 -6.92 2.09 -19.86
N ALA A 483 -7.87 1.20 -19.63
CA ALA A 483 -8.48 0.98 -18.33
C ALA A 483 -7.63 0.06 -17.44
N ILE A 484 -7.82 0.13 -16.13
CA ILE A 484 -7.10 -0.67 -15.12
C ILE A 484 -8.01 -1.73 -14.57
N LYS A 485 -7.65 -3.00 -14.79
CA LYS A 485 -8.34 -4.19 -14.27
C LYS A 485 -7.75 -4.72 -12.97
N LYS A 486 -6.47 -4.45 -12.71
CA LYS A 486 -5.65 -5.11 -11.68
C LYS A 486 -6.29 -5.10 -10.30
N LEU A 487 -6.93 -4.01 -9.91
CA LEU A 487 -7.48 -3.78 -8.57
C LEU A 487 -9.00 -3.98 -8.49
N VAL A 488 -9.65 -4.32 -9.60
CA VAL A 488 -11.10 -4.54 -9.66
C VAL A 488 -11.39 -6.01 -9.52
N HIS A 489 -12.05 -6.39 -8.40
CA HIS A 489 -12.49 -7.77 -8.22
C HIS A 489 -13.61 -8.11 -9.23
N PRO A 490 -13.51 -9.20 -9.99
CA PRO A 490 -14.50 -9.55 -11.02
C PRO A 490 -15.94 -9.72 -10.51
N GLU A 491 -16.10 -10.12 -9.25
CA GLU A 491 -17.41 -10.29 -8.61
C GLU A 491 -17.94 -9.02 -7.93
N SER A 492 -17.17 -7.91 -7.97
CA SER A 492 -17.68 -6.64 -7.46
C SER A 492 -18.81 -6.15 -8.37
N LEU A 493 -19.99 -5.98 -7.79
CA LEU A 493 -21.18 -5.55 -8.51
C LEU A 493 -21.40 -4.05 -8.34
N ASN A 494 -21.86 -3.44 -9.42
CA ASN A 494 -22.23 -2.04 -9.49
C ASN A 494 -23.64 -1.89 -10.08
N GLU A 495 -24.59 -2.45 -9.36
CA GLU A 495 -26.01 -2.36 -9.67
C GLU A 495 -26.71 -1.56 -8.57
N HIS A 496 -28.05 -1.62 -8.50
CA HIS A 496 -28.88 -0.93 -7.49
C HIS A 496 -28.47 -1.20 -6.03
N ALA A 497 -27.63 -2.21 -5.79
CA ALA A 497 -26.97 -2.45 -4.52
C ALA A 497 -25.46 -2.61 -4.77
N VAL A 498 -24.67 -1.70 -4.23
CA VAL A 498 -23.21 -1.76 -4.31
C VAL A 498 -22.70 -2.94 -3.51
N ARG A 499 -22.12 -3.91 -4.18
CA ARG A 499 -21.41 -5.02 -3.55
C ARG A 499 -19.96 -5.01 -4.03
N MET A 500 -19.10 -4.39 -3.26
CA MET A 500 -17.65 -4.49 -3.48
C MET A 500 -17.11 -5.69 -2.72
N VAL A 501 -16.45 -6.60 -3.44
CA VAL A 501 -15.70 -7.69 -2.82
C VAL A 501 -14.45 -7.11 -2.20
N ARG A 502 -14.27 -7.35 -0.89
CA ARG A 502 -13.14 -6.85 -0.12
C ARG A 502 -12.04 -7.89 -0.09
N TYR A 503 -10.82 -7.43 -0.21
CA TYR A 503 -9.61 -8.23 -0.05
C TYR A 503 -8.56 -7.40 0.70
N PRO A 504 -7.62 -8.00 1.44
CA PRO A 504 -6.57 -7.25 2.11
C PRO A 504 -5.68 -6.56 1.06
N ASN A 505 -5.36 -5.28 1.26
CA ASN A 505 -4.41 -4.60 0.39
C ASN A 505 -3.01 -5.17 0.63
N PRO A 506 -2.36 -5.80 -0.36
CA PRO A 506 -1.05 -6.39 -0.16
C PRO A 506 0.00 -5.34 0.21
N ILE A 507 0.76 -5.59 1.28
CA ILE A 507 1.91 -4.79 1.68
C ILE A 507 3.20 -5.50 1.28
N ILE A 508 3.31 -6.80 1.58
CA ILE A 508 4.44 -7.65 1.19
C ILE A 508 3.89 -9.01 0.74
N ARG A 509 4.34 -9.46 -0.43
CA ARG A 509 4.06 -10.78 -0.98
C ARG A 509 5.35 -11.58 -1.16
N LEU A 510 5.24 -12.90 -1.28
CA LEU A 510 6.42 -13.73 -1.53
C LEU A 510 7.11 -13.36 -2.87
N ALA A 511 6.33 -13.01 -3.90
CA ALA A 511 6.90 -12.53 -5.17
C ALA A 511 7.77 -11.29 -4.99
N ASP A 512 7.40 -10.39 -4.08
CA ASP A 512 8.18 -9.19 -3.79
C ASP A 512 9.53 -9.57 -3.16
N LEU A 513 9.55 -10.52 -2.21
CA LEU A 513 10.79 -11.04 -1.63
C LEU A 513 11.68 -11.74 -2.68
N TYR A 514 11.08 -12.49 -3.61
CA TYR A 514 11.83 -13.14 -4.68
C TYR A 514 12.53 -12.13 -5.59
N LEU A 515 11.84 -11.06 -5.96
CA LEU A 515 12.41 -9.99 -6.78
C LEU A 515 13.48 -9.21 -6.00
N MET A 516 13.25 -8.94 -4.71
CA MET A 516 14.23 -8.30 -3.83
C MET A 516 15.51 -9.12 -3.68
N TYR A 517 15.38 -10.44 -3.58
CA TYR A 517 16.53 -11.34 -3.53
C TYR A 517 17.33 -11.27 -4.83
N ALA A 518 16.65 -11.35 -5.97
CA ALA A 518 17.29 -11.28 -7.29
C ALA A 518 18.01 -9.95 -7.48
N GLU A 519 17.40 -8.82 -7.07
CA GLU A 519 18.01 -7.49 -7.13
C GLU A 519 19.25 -7.41 -6.23
N ALA A 520 19.12 -7.75 -4.95
CA ALA A 520 20.23 -7.66 -4.00
C ALA A 520 21.39 -8.59 -4.38
N TYR A 521 21.10 -9.78 -4.90
CA TYR A 521 22.11 -10.72 -5.39
C TYR A 521 22.86 -10.15 -6.60
N ASN A 522 22.11 -9.67 -7.59
CA ASN A 522 22.69 -9.07 -8.80
C ASN A 522 23.57 -7.86 -8.50
N GLU A 523 23.13 -6.99 -7.58
CA GLU A 523 23.89 -5.79 -7.20
C GLU A 523 25.18 -6.13 -6.44
N TYR A 524 25.18 -7.21 -5.66
CA TYR A 524 26.35 -7.60 -4.86
C TYR A 524 27.32 -8.51 -5.63
N TYR A 525 26.83 -9.56 -6.29
CA TYR A 525 27.63 -10.56 -6.98
C TYR A 525 27.67 -10.40 -8.51
N GLY A 526 26.70 -9.70 -9.09
CA GLY A 526 26.48 -9.64 -10.54
C GLY A 526 25.50 -10.69 -11.05
N PRO A 527 25.22 -10.68 -12.36
CA PRO A 527 24.23 -11.55 -12.97
C PRO A 527 24.76 -12.98 -13.18
N ASP A 528 24.09 -13.96 -12.59
CA ASP A 528 24.33 -15.38 -12.79
C ASP A 528 23.06 -16.21 -12.59
N ALA A 529 23.18 -17.53 -12.61
CA ALA A 529 22.04 -18.44 -12.47
C ALA A 529 21.27 -18.24 -11.15
N GLU A 530 21.94 -17.87 -10.06
CA GLU A 530 21.30 -17.65 -8.78
C GLU A 530 20.51 -16.33 -8.75
N ALA A 531 21.01 -15.27 -9.38
CA ALA A 531 20.27 -14.03 -9.57
C ALA A 531 18.95 -14.26 -10.32
N TYR A 532 18.98 -15.15 -11.33
CA TYR A 532 17.79 -15.45 -12.13
C TYR A 532 16.84 -16.45 -11.50
N ARG A 533 17.26 -17.23 -10.51
CA ARG A 533 16.46 -18.33 -9.93
C ARG A 533 15.07 -17.87 -9.48
N TYR A 534 14.99 -16.93 -8.57
CA TYR A 534 13.71 -16.45 -8.07
C TYR A 534 13.00 -15.48 -9.04
N LEU A 535 13.76 -14.73 -9.82
CA LEU A 535 13.20 -13.89 -10.87
C LEU A 535 12.39 -14.76 -11.87
N ASN A 536 12.96 -15.88 -12.31
CA ASN A 536 12.31 -16.78 -13.27
C ASN A 536 11.08 -17.48 -12.66
N GLU A 537 11.04 -17.77 -11.36
CA GLU A 537 9.84 -18.30 -10.73
C GLU A 537 8.67 -17.30 -10.85
N VAL A 538 8.91 -16.00 -10.61
CA VAL A 538 7.90 -14.95 -10.77
C VAL A 538 7.50 -14.80 -12.24
N ARG A 539 8.47 -14.85 -13.18
CA ARG A 539 8.23 -14.78 -14.63
C ARG A 539 7.33 -15.93 -15.09
N LYS A 540 7.67 -17.17 -14.71
CA LYS A 540 6.87 -18.37 -15.01
C LYS A 540 5.44 -18.28 -14.50
N ARG A 541 5.25 -17.87 -13.23
CA ARG A 541 3.93 -17.68 -12.66
C ARG A 541 3.11 -16.66 -13.46
N ALA A 542 3.75 -15.62 -13.99
CA ALA A 542 3.12 -14.58 -14.81
C ALA A 542 2.87 -14.99 -16.26
N GLY A 543 3.36 -16.14 -16.71
CA GLY A 543 3.24 -16.62 -18.09
C GLY A 543 4.33 -16.09 -19.03
N LEU A 544 5.48 -15.71 -18.48
CA LEU A 544 6.64 -15.30 -19.26
C LEU A 544 7.64 -16.45 -19.40
N PRO A 545 8.33 -16.58 -20.54
CA PRO A 545 9.42 -17.53 -20.68
C PRO A 545 10.60 -17.18 -19.76
N ASP A 546 11.45 -18.17 -19.50
CA ASP A 546 12.68 -18.04 -18.68
C ASP A 546 13.69 -17.07 -19.28
#